data_bb941d74a17f77651bd5472b26e27022
#
_entry.id   bb941d74a17f77651bd5472b26e27022
#
_cell.length_a   1.000
_cell.length_b   1.000
_cell.length_c   1.000
_cell.angle_alpha   90.00
_cell.angle_beta   90.00
_cell.angle_gamma   90.00
#
_symmetry.space_group_name_H-M   'P 1'
#
loop_
_entity.id
_entity.type
_entity.pdbx_description
1 polymer ?
#
loop_
_entity_poly.entity_id
_entity_poly.type
_entity_poly.pdbx_seq_one_letter_code
_entity_poly.pdbx_strand_id
1 'polypeptide(L)'
;RNLDFAEDAEKFRERFEKDQQALRENIVRAKQAVKKVVFPHRLLKAIAKACITLGADGHRPDISIMRSAKTLVAFEGRNEVSSDDILRVAVMGLGHRTRRGGLEEPASREKISEAFTEAIKQAA
;
A
#
# COMPACT_ATOMS: atom_id res chain seq x y z
N ARG A 1 -22.75 5.83 40.81
CA ARG A 1 -22.46 4.97 39.67
C ARG A 1 -22.71 5.68 38.32
N ASN A 2 -23.83 6.41 38.22
CA ASN A 2 -24.12 7.14 36.97
C ASN A 2 -23.13 8.30 36.72
N LEU A 3 -22.62 8.91 37.77
CA LEU A 3 -21.61 9.97 37.67
C LEU A 3 -20.27 9.41 37.20
N ASP A 4 -19.85 8.26 37.73
CA ASP A 4 -18.61 7.60 37.36
C ASP A 4 -18.65 7.16 35.88
N PHE A 5 -19.79 6.63 35.44
CA PHE A 5 -19.97 6.25 34.06
C PHE A 5 -19.89 7.45 33.11
N ALA A 6 -20.52 8.57 33.51
CA ALA A 6 -20.48 9.79 32.71
C ALA A 6 -19.05 10.35 32.59
N GLU A 7 -18.29 10.35 33.69
CA GLU A 7 -16.89 10.78 33.69
C GLU A 7 -16.03 9.88 32.82
N ASP A 8 -16.20 8.56 32.90
CA ASP A 8 -15.44 7.61 32.10
C ASP A 8 -15.77 7.75 30.60
N ALA A 9 -17.06 7.95 30.29
CA ALA A 9 -17.48 8.16 28.91
C ALA A 9 -16.90 9.45 28.34
N GLU A 10 -16.85 10.53 29.14
CA GLU A 10 -16.27 11.79 28.73
C GLU A 10 -14.76 11.68 28.51
N LYS A 11 -14.05 11.01 29.43
CA LYS A 11 -12.61 10.75 29.28
C LYS A 11 -12.32 9.92 28.05
N PHE A 12 -13.13 8.92 27.78
CA PHE A 12 -13.01 8.09 26.58
C PHE A 12 -13.20 8.93 25.32
N ARG A 13 -14.21 9.80 25.31
CA ARG A 13 -14.49 10.69 24.18
C ARG A 13 -13.33 11.64 23.93
N GLU A 14 -12.76 12.27 24.96
CA GLU A 14 -11.62 13.16 24.84
C GLU A 14 -10.41 12.42 24.26
N ARG A 15 -10.14 11.21 24.73
CA ARG A 15 -9.04 10.40 24.24
C ARG A 15 -9.25 10.00 22.79
N PHE A 16 -10.47 9.63 22.45
CA PHE A 16 -10.83 9.28 21.08
C PHE A 16 -10.66 10.47 20.13
N GLU A 17 -11.08 11.65 20.55
CA GLU A 17 -10.92 12.88 19.76
C GLU A 17 -9.45 13.23 19.53
N LYS A 18 -8.61 13.09 20.55
CA LYS A 18 -7.17 13.31 20.42
C LYS A 18 -6.54 12.32 19.44
N ASP A 19 -6.89 11.04 19.53
CA ASP A 19 -6.39 10.02 18.63
C ASP A 19 -6.85 10.27 17.20
N GLN A 20 -8.10 10.68 17.01
CA GLN A 20 -8.64 11.05 15.71
C GLN A 20 -7.92 12.24 15.11
N GLN A 21 -7.63 13.26 15.91
CA GLN A 21 -6.92 14.45 15.46
C GLN A 21 -5.48 14.11 15.06
N ALA A 22 -4.79 13.32 15.86
CA ALA A 22 -3.43 12.87 15.55
C ALA A 22 -3.41 12.08 14.24
N LEU A 23 -4.39 11.21 14.03
CA LEU A 23 -4.51 10.44 12.80
C LEU A 23 -4.75 11.35 11.59
N ARG A 24 -5.64 12.34 11.72
CA ARG A 24 -5.91 13.32 10.66
C ARG A 24 -4.66 14.11 10.28
N GLU A 25 -3.90 14.56 11.26
CA GLU A 25 -2.65 15.29 11.04
C GLU A 25 -1.63 14.43 10.30
N ASN A 26 -1.51 13.15 10.67
CA ASN A 26 -0.62 12.20 10.01
C ASN A 26 -1.04 11.96 8.56
N ILE A 27 -2.34 11.84 8.30
CA ILE A 27 -2.88 11.64 6.94
C ILE A 27 -2.60 12.88 6.08
N VAL A 28 -2.85 14.08 6.60
CA VAL A 28 -2.58 15.32 5.86
C VAL A 28 -1.10 15.44 5.54
N ARG A 29 -0.24 15.17 6.51
CA ARG A 29 1.22 15.20 6.33
C ARG A 29 1.66 14.18 5.27
N ALA A 30 1.12 12.97 5.32
CA ALA A 30 1.43 11.93 4.34
C ALA A 30 0.99 12.33 2.95
N LYS A 31 -0.19 12.91 2.79
CA LYS A 31 -0.67 13.39 1.48
C LYS A 31 0.25 14.44 0.87
N GLN A 32 0.77 15.35 1.68
CA GLN A 32 1.73 16.34 1.23
C GLN A 32 3.08 15.71 0.89
N ALA A 33 3.52 14.75 1.70
CA ALA A 33 4.79 14.07 1.52
C ALA A 33 4.81 13.14 0.30
N VAL A 34 3.67 12.56 -0.09
CA VAL A 34 3.57 11.66 -1.25
C VAL A 34 4.17 12.28 -2.51
N LYS A 35 3.94 13.55 -2.72
CA LYS A 35 4.44 14.26 -3.91
C LYS A 35 5.96 14.35 -3.95
N LYS A 36 6.62 14.24 -2.79
CA LYS A 36 8.07 14.33 -2.66
C LYS A 36 8.76 12.98 -2.61
N VAL A 37 7.99 11.89 -2.56
CA VAL A 37 8.57 10.55 -2.53
C VAL A 37 9.22 10.21 -3.86
N VAL A 38 10.48 9.79 -3.80
CA VAL A 38 11.23 9.36 -4.98
C VAL A 38 10.89 7.92 -5.31
N PHE A 39 10.53 7.68 -6.56
CA PHE A 39 10.26 6.33 -7.06
C PHE A 39 11.37 5.96 -8.07
N PRO A 40 12.29 5.06 -7.71
CA PRO A 40 13.36 4.66 -8.62
C PRO A 40 12.81 4.10 -9.94
N HIS A 41 13.37 4.55 -11.04
CA HIS A 41 12.89 4.15 -12.37
C HIS A 41 12.98 2.63 -12.60
N ARG A 42 14.02 1.99 -12.09
CA ARG A 42 14.18 0.53 -12.18
C ARG A 42 13.02 -0.21 -11.54
N LEU A 43 12.46 0.35 -10.45
CA LEU A 43 11.33 -0.26 -9.76
C LEU A 43 10.02 -0.07 -10.52
N LEU A 44 9.86 1.04 -11.24
CA LEU A 44 8.72 1.25 -12.14
C LEU A 44 8.70 0.20 -13.25
N LYS A 45 9.85 -0.08 -13.84
CA LYS A 45 9.99 -1.11 -14.86
C LYS A 45 9.70 -2.49 -14.30
N ALA A 46 10.17 -2.77 -13.09
CA ALA A 46 9.93 -4.04 -12.41
C ALA A 46 8.43 -4.28 -12.17
N ILE A 47 7.71 -3.27 -11.74
CA ILE A 47 6.26 -3.35 -11.52
C ILE A 47 5.54 -3.70 -12.82
N ALA A 48 5.84 -2.97 -13.89
CA ALA A 48 5.22 -3.20 -15.19
C ALA A 48 5.47 -4.63 -15.68
N LYS A 49 6.70 -5.09 -15.59
CA LYS A 49 7.09 -6.44 -16.01
C LYS A 49 6.40 -7.53 -15.20
N ALA A 50 6.36 -7.37 -13.88
CA ALA A 50 5.71 -8.33 -13.01
C ALA A 50 4.22 -8.42 -13.27
N CYS A 51 3.55 -7.30 -13.51
CA CYS A 51 2.13 -7.28 -13.84
C CYS A 51 1.84 -7.99 -15.15
N ILE A 52 2.69 -7.84 -16.15
CA ILE A 52 2.58 -8.57 -17.43
C ILE A 52 2.74 -10.09 -17.18
N THR A 53 3.75 -10.47 -16.42
CA THR A 53 4.02 -11.87 -16.10
C THR A 53 2.83 -12.54 -15.40
N LEU A 54 2.15 -11.80 -14.51
CA LEU A 54 1.01 -12.33 -13.77
C LEU A 54 -0.29 -12.31 -14.57
N GLY A 55 -0.27 -11.75 -15.77
CA GLY A 55 -1.47 -11.66 -16.60
C GLY A 55 -2.52 -10.72 -16.03
N ALA A 56 -2.10 -9.77 -15.22
CA ALA A 56 -3.00 -8.75 -14.68
C ALA A 56 -3.29 -7.72 -15.76
N ASP A 57 -4.49 -7.79 -16.32
CA ASP A 57 -4.91 -6.89 -17.38
C ASP A 57 -6.16 -6.10 -16.99
N GLY A 58 -6.46 -5.09 -17.77
CA GLY A 58 -7.72 -4.36 -17.73
C GLY A 58 -7.80 -3.17 -16.80
N HIS A 59 -7.19 -3.17 -15.62
CA HIS A 59 -7.38 -2.10 -14.62
C HIS A 59 -6.09 -1.42 -14.17
N ARG A 60 -5.02 -1.62 -14.89
CA ARG A 60 -3.72 -1.01 -14.63
C ARG A 60 -3.28 -1.13 -13.17
N PRO A 61 -3.11 -2.37 -12.69
CA PRO A 61 -2.67 -2.60 -11.31
C PRO A 61 -1.28 -2.04 -11.03
N ASP A 62 -0.46 -1.83 -12.07
CA ASP A 62 0.84 -1.16 -11.98
C ASP A 62 0.72 0.23 -11.37
N ILE A 63 -0.26 1.02 -11.81
CA ILE A 63 -0.50 2.36 -11.27
C ILE A 63 -0.96 2.29 -9.81
N SER A 64 -1.85 1.36 -9.49
CA SER A 64 -2.33 1.18 -8.12
C SER A 64 -1.20 0.79 -7.16
N ILE A 65 -0.32 -0.10 -7.59
CA ILE A 65 0.84 -0.53 -6.81
C ILE A 65 1.78 0.66 -6.59
N MET A 66 2.06 1.42 -7.64
CA MET A 66 2.93 2.59 -7.54
C MET A 66 2.40 3.61 -6.54
N ARG A 67 1.11 3.94 -6.64
CA ARG A 67 0.47 4.90 -5.72
C ARG A 67 0.46 4.39 -4.28
N SER A 68 0.13 3.12 -4.10
CA SER A 68 0.09 2.52 -2.77
C SER A 68 1.48 2.48 -2.13
N ALA A 69 2.51 2.16 -2.90
CA ALA A 69 3.89 2.15 -2.41
C ALA A 69 4.35 3.55 -1.98
N LYS A 70 4.05 4.56 -2.78
CA LYS A 70 4.37 5.96 -2.43
C LYS A 70 3.65 6.39 -1.16
N THR A 71 2.38 6.05 -1.04
CA THR A 71 1.57 6.39 0.13
C THR A 71 2.11 5.73 1.38
N LEU A 72 2.46 4.46 1.30
CA LEU A 72 3.06 3.71 2.41
C LEU A 72 4.36 4.38 2.90
N VAL A 73 5.25 4.69 1.96
CA VAL A 73 6.53 5.33 2.27
C VAL A 73 6.33 6.70 2.90
N ALA A 74 5.42 7.49 2.37
CA ALA A 74 5.10 8.81 2.91
C ALA A 74 4.51 8.72 4.31
N PHE A 75 3.62 7.75 4.53
CA PHE A 75 3.01 7.52 5.84
C PHE A 75 4.05 7.12 6.89
N GLU A 76 5.03 6.33 6.49
CA GLU A 76 6.13 5.93 7.38
C GLU A 76 7.21 7.03 7.55
N GLY A 77 7.05 8.16 6.91
CA GLY A 77 7.99 9.27 7.01
C GLY A 77 9.27 9.10 6.20
N ARG A 78 9.28 8.17 5.24
CA ARG A 78 10.43 7.92 4.37
C ARG A 78 10.29 8.70 3.06
N ASN A 79 11.39 8.85 2.34
CA ASN A 79 11.45 9.68 1.13
C ASN A 79 11.62 8.89 -0.16
N GLU A 80 11.89 7.60 -0.08
CA GLU A 80 12.19 6.78 -1.26
C GLU A 80 11.56 5.39 -1.14
N VAL A 81 10.95 4.93 -2.23
CA VAL A 81 10.37 3.60 -2.32
C VAL A 81 11.48 2.56 -2.48
N SER A 82 11.39 1.48 -1.72
CA SER A 82 12.32 0.35 -1.81
C SER A 82 11.64 -0.87 -2.43
N SER A 83 12.45 -1.88 -2.78
CA SER A 83 11.96 -3.16 -3.30
C SER A 83 10.98 -3.83 -2.34
N ASP A 84 11.26 -3.79 -1.04
CA ASP A 84 10.39 -4.40 -0.02
C ASP A 84 9.02 -3.74 0.02
N ASP A 85 8.95 -2.44 -0.16
CA ASP A 85 7.68 -1.71 -0.22
C ASP A 85 6.80 -2.22 -1.35
N ILE A 86 7.39 -2.43 -2.51
CA ILE A 86 6.70 -2.93 -3.69
C ILE A 86 6.18 -4.35 -3.45
N LEU A 87 7.00 -5.22 -2.87
CA LEU A 87 6.59 -6.59 -2.55
C LEU A 87 5.41 -6.63 -1.59
N ARG A 88 5.45 -5.82 -0.54
CA ARG A 88 4.37 -5.75 0.44
C ARG A 88 3.06 -5.30 -0.18
N VAL A 89 3.10 -4.24 -0.97
CA VAL A 89 1.92 -3.67 -1.62
C VAL A 89 1.38 -4.61 -2.70
N ALA A 90 2.25 -5.24 -3.47
CA ALA A 90 1.87 -6.15 -4.54
C ALA A 90 1.11 -7.36 -4.02
N VAL A 91 1.61 -7.97 -2.95
CA VAL A 91 0.94 -9.13 -2.34
C VAL A 91 -0.44 -8.76 -1.83
N MET A 92 -0.59 -7.58 -1.22
CA MET A 92 -1.88 -7.13 -0.71
C MET A 92 -2.85 -6.75 -1.83
N GLY A 93 -2.36 -6.13 -2.91
CA GLY A 93 -3.21 -5.58 -3.97
C GLY A 93 -3.58 -6.55 -5.07
N LEU A 94 -2.66 -7.43 -5.47
CA LEU A 94 -2.87 -8.31 -6.62
C LEU A 94 -3.57 -9.61 -6.31
N GLY A 95 -3.64 -10.01 -5.04
CA GLY A 95 -4.31 -11.24 -4.65
C GLY A 95 -5.77 -11.33 -5.09
N HIS A 96 -6.41 -10.19 -5.37
CA HIS A 96 -7.81 -10.12 -5.80
C HIS A 96 -8.00 -9.74 -7.26
N ARG A 97 -6.93 -9.35 -7.97
CA ARG A 97 -7.03 -8.75 -9.31
C ARG A 97 -6.54 -9.61 -10.46
N THR A 98 -6.08 -10.82 -10.17
CA THR A 98 -5.56 -11.73 -11.20
C THR A 98 -6.60 -12.73 -11.71
N ARG A 99 -7.88 -12.47 -11.46
CA ARG A 99 -8.97 -13.29 -12.00
C ARG A 99 -9.23 -12.92 -13.46
N ARG A 100 -9.07 -13.90 -14.32
CA ARG A 100 -9.48 -13.79 -15.72
C ARG A 100 -10.92 -14.24 -15.85
N GLY A 101 -11.82 -13.29 -16.17
CA GLY A 101 -13.24 -13.59 -16.41
C GLY A 101 -13.99 -14.19 -15.22
N GLY A 102 -13.47 -14.13 -14.03
CA GLY A 102 -14.09 -14.67 -12.83
C GLY A 102 -14.06 -16.17 -12.68
N LEU A 103 -13.40 -16.88 -13.61
CA LEU A 103 -13.33 -18.36 -13.61
C LEU A 103 -12.00 -18.90 -13.12
N GLU A 104 -10.94 -18.08 -13.12
CA GLU A 104 -9.62 -18.48 -12.64
C GLU A 104 -9.40 -18.02 -11.21
N GLU A 105 -8.69 -18.83 -10.45
CA GLU A 105 -8.33 -18.47 -9.09
C GLU A 105 -7.35 -17.27 -9.10
N PRO A 106 -7.43 -16.38 -8.10
CA PRO A 106 -6.44 -15.32 -7.96
C PRO A 106 -5.05 -15.92 -7.79
N ALA A 107 -4.03 -15.23 -8.28
CA ALA A 107 -2.65 -15.66 -8.10
C ALA A 107 -2.35 -15.77 -6.60
N SER A 108 -1.65 -16.84 -6.22
CA SER A 108 -1.23 -17.04 -4.85
C SER A 108 -0.20 -15.98 -4.44
N ARG A 109 -0.08 -15.77 -3.13
CA ARG A 109 0.96 -14.87 -2.60
C ARG A 109 2.35 -15.24 -3.09
N GLU A 110 2.61 -16.53 -3.19
CA GLU A 110 3.89 -17.05 -3.63
C GLU A 110 4.19 -16.68 -5.08
N LYS A 111 3.21 -16.83 -5.97
CA LYS A 111 3.37 -16.45 -7.37
C LYS A 111 3.60 -14.96 -7.54
N ILE A 112 2.85 -14.15 -6.80
CA ILE A 112 3.00 -12.70 -6.82
C ILE A 112 4.39 -12.31 -6.33
N SER A 113 4.80 -12.85 -5.20
CA SER A 113 6.12 -12.59 -4.61
C SER A 113 7.24 -13.00 -5.56
N GLU A 114 7.16 -14.17 -6.17
CA GLU A 114 8.14 -14.65 -7.13
C GLU A 114 8.25 -13.77 -8.36
N ALA A 115 7.11 -13.37 -8.94
CA ALA A 115 7.09 -12.52 -10.13
C ALA A 115 7.75 -11.17 -9.86
N PHE A 116 7.43 -10.54 -8.73
CA PHE A 116 8.01 -9.25 -8.36
C PHE A 116 9.48 -9.37 -7.97
N THR A 117 9.86 -10.40 -7.24
CA THR A 117 11.26 -10.64 -6.88
C THR A 117 12.11 -10.83 -8.12
N GLU A 118 11.66 -11.63 -9.07
CA GLU A 118 12.35 -11.86 -10.32
C GLU A 118 12.46 -10.59 -11.15
N ALA A 119 11.37 -9.83 -11.27
CA ALA A 119 11.36 -8.58 -12.02
C ALA A 119 12.31 -7.55 -11.40
N ILE A 120 12.37 -7.46 -10.09
CA ILE A 120 13.29 -6.56 -9.37
C ILE A 120 14.74 -6.96 -9.62
N LYS A 121 15.05 -8.25 -9.58
CA LYS A 121 16.40 -8.74 -9.88
C LYS A 121 16.84 -8.40 -11.30
N GLN A 122 15.95 -8.55 -12.25
CA GLN A 122 16.26 -8.27 -13.65
C GLN A 122 16.42 -6.78 -13.92
N ALA A 123 15.79 -5.93 -13.14
CA ALA A 123 15.86 -4.48 -13.27
C ALA A 123 17.09 -3.87 -12.57
N ALA A 124 17.72 -4.62 -11.71
CA ALA A 124 18.88 -4.14 -10.94
C ALA A 124 20.13 -3.93 -11.81
#